data_f990f60d726ba523eecc54620b9bb857
#
_entry.id   f990f60d726ba523eecc54620b9bb857
#
_cell.length_a   1.000
_cell.length_b   1.000
_cell.length_c   1.000
_cell.angle_alpha   90.00
_cell.angle_beta   90.00
_cell.angle_gamma   90.00
#
_symmetry.space_group_name_H-M   'P 1'
#
loop_
_entity.id
_entity.type
_entity.pdbx_description
1 polymer ?
#
loop_
_entity_poly.entity_id
_entity_poly.type
_entity_poly.pdbx_seq_one_letter_code
_entity_poly.pdbx_strand_id
1 'polypeptide(L)'
;MLDNKIHYRTCNLCEAMCGLEITYKEKKVISIVGDKKDPLSKGFICPKSLALKDLYEDPDRLKTPIKRTENGWQEISWTEAFDEVEIQIKKIQEKYGNNAVATYQGNPNVHNVGSMLYGGPFLKSLKTKQKYSATSADQLPHHIASLKMFGHQMLIPIPDIERTDYLLILGANPGASNGSLLTAPGFPQKIKSIQKRGGKVINIDPRFTETSKISSQHLYINPGKDALFLLSLLHVIFDQGIEEKTHLSNYLKGLEEIKEIVKEYSPKKTALLIGIDSLEIQKIAKDFMNSKTAVCYGRMGVSTQEYGGICQWLINVLNIVTNNMDKVGGAMFTKPAIDLVYMTGIQGKVGNFDRYRSRVHNLPEYSGELPVATLADEILTEGDGQIKMFICTAGNPVLSAPNGKKMEKALEKLDFMVSIDIYLNETSKYANIILPTTNGLETLHYDLVFHQLAIRNTAKLSEILFEKDENQKHDWQILNELTERITGKKNPLTPEMMLDNMFKFSSYKAANLSVKKLKENPSGIDLGALQPLLTKRIFTQDKKINI
;
A
#
# COMPACT_ATOMS: atom_id res chain seq x y z
N MET A 1 15.74 14.76 -39.69
CA MET A 1 15.01 13.66 -39.00
C MET A 1 14.99 14.00 -37.52
N LEU A 2 13.83 14.01 -36.88
CA LEU A 2 13.76 14.22 -35.42
C LEU A 2 14.38 13.00 -34.75
N ASP A 3 15.38 13.22 -33.90
CA ASP A 3 16.08 12.16 -33.20
C ASP A 3 15.22 11.56 -32.06
N ASN A 4 15.43 10.28 -31.74
CA ASN A 4 14.83 9.65 -30.57
C ASN A 4 15.31 10.35 -29.29
N LYS A 5 14.38 10.62 -28.37
CA LYS A 5 14.66 11.20 -27.05
C LYS A 5 14.51 10.14 -25.96
N ILE A 6 15.15 10.36 -24.84
CA ILE A 6 15.11 9.48 -23.67
C ILE A 6 14.47 10.23 -22.50
N HIS A 7 13.59 9.53 -21.77
CA HIS A 7 12.96 10.01 -20.56
C HIS A 7 13.09 8.97 -19.45
N TYR A 8 13.41 9.42 -18.25
CA TYR A 8 13.53 8.57 -17.07
C TYR A 8 12.36 8.81 -16.11
N ARG A 9 11.78 7.71 -15.57
CA ARG A 9 10.71 7.82 -14.60
C ARG A 9 10.57 6.57 -13.73
N THR A 10 9.75 6.65 -12.70
CA THR A 10 9.29 5.51 -11.91
C THR A 10 8.07 4.88 -12.58
N CYS A 11 8.03 3.55 -12.67
CA CYS A 11 6.82 2.82 -13.03
C CYS A 11 5.75 3.00 -11.94
N ASN A 12 4.59 3.46 -12.31
CA ASN A 12 3.47 3.75 -11.42
C ASN A 12 2.35 2.70 -11.43
N LEU A 13 2.63 1.48 -11.93
CA LEU A 13 1.62 0.41 -12.01
C LEU A 13 1.54 -0.44 -10.74
N CYS A 14 2.57 -0.43 -9.90
CA CYS A 14 2.59 -1.18 -8.64
C CYS A 14 3.64 -0.64 -7.66
N GLU A 15 3.60 -1.12 -6.43
CA GLU A 15 4.48 -0.71 -5.32
C GLU A 15 5.99 -1.01 -5.52
N ALA A 16 6.39 -1.73 -6.56
CA ALA A 16 7.81 -2.03 -6.80
C ALA A 16 8.64 -0.82 -7.22
N MET A 17 8.04 0.28 -7.67
CA MET A 17 8.70 1.53 -8.04
C MET A 17 9.89 1.36 -9.01
N CYS A 18 9.79 0.45 -9.98
CA CYS A 18 10.89 0.20 -10.92
C CYS A 18 11.25 1.45 -11.72
N GLY A 19 12.55 1.76 -11.82
CA GLY A 19 13.05 2.82 -12.68
C GLY A 19 12.96 2.43 -14.16
N LEU A 20 12.40 3.30 -14.98
CA LEU A 20 12.22 3.13 -16.42
C LEU A 20 13.08 4.11 -17.18
N GLU A 21 13.65 3.64 -18.29
CA GLU A 21 14.21 4.43 -19.37
C GLU A 21 13.27 4.26 -20.58
N ILE A 22 12.63 5.35 -20.99
CA ILE A 22 11.64 5.37 -22.06
C ILE A 22 12.23 6.12 -23.26
N THR A 23 12.41 5.42 -24.39
CA THR A 23 12.75 6.05 -25.66
C THR A 23 11.46 6.45 -26.37
N TYR A 24 11.39 7.70 -26.81
CA TYR A 24 10.20 8.24 -27.47
C TYR A 24 10.57 9.15 -28.65
N LYS A 25 9.63 9.32 -29.56
CA LYS A 25 9.70 10.27 -30.67
C LYS A 25 8.35 10.96 -30.81
N GLU A 26 8.34 12.28 -30.76
CA GLU A 26 7.10 13.09 -30.71
C GLU A 26 6.21 12.62 -29.54
N LYS A 27 4.95 12.25 -29.78
CA LYS A 27 3.99 11.70 -28.79
C LYS A 27 3.92 10.16 -28.82
N LYS A 28 4.94 9.45 -29.36
CA LYS A 28 4.94 7.97 -29.44
C LYS A 28 6.04 7.35 -28.60
N VAL A 29 5.71 6.36 -27.79
CA VAL A 29 6.66 5.53 -27.07
C VAL A 29 7.24 4.50 -28.03
N ILE A 30 8.57 4.50 -28.19
CA ILE A 30 9.30 3.56 -29.03
C ILE A 30 9.68 2.30 -28.24
N SER A 31 10.28 2.49 -27.04
CA SER A 31 10.65 1.37 -26.18
C SER A 31 10.64 1.76 -24.70
N ILE A 32 10.45 0.78 -23.84
CA ILE A 32 10.56 0.89 -22.38
C ILE A 32 11.53 -0.18 -21.91
N VAL A 33 12.60 0.23 -21.22
CA VAL A 33 13.56 -0.68 -20.60
C VAL A 33 13.83 -0.26 -19.16
N GLY A 34 14.49 -1.12 -18.39
CA GLY A 34 14.87 -0.77 -17.01
C GLY A 34 16.02 0.24 -16.97
N ASP A 35 15.87 1.28 -16.17
CA ASP A 35 16.92 2.26 -15.91
C ASP A 35 18.01 1.62 -15.04
N LYS A 36 19.18 1.36 -15.67
CA LYS A 36 20.32 0.74 -14.99
C LYS A 36 20.96 1.64 -13.92
N LYS A 37 20.71 2.95 -13.98
CA LYS A 37 21.20 3.93 -13.00
C LYS A 37 20.26 4.14 -11.83
N ASP A 38 19.04 3.60 -11.89
CA ASP A 38 18.07 3.68 -10.79
C ASP A 38 18.63 2.94 -9.55
N PRO A 39 18.79 3.62 -8.40
CA PRO A 39 19.45 3.04 -7.22
C PRO A 39 18.66 1.92 -6.54
N LEU A 40 17.33 1.85 -6.77
CA LEU A 40 16.46 0.84 -6.17
C LEU A 40 16.32 -0.40 -7.05
N SER A 41 15.91 -0.20 -8.31
CA SER A 41 15.60 -1.31 -9.24
C SER A 41 16.79 -1.80 -10.05
N LYS A 42 17.84 -0.96 -10.20
CA LYS A 42 19.13 -1.32 -10.87
C LYS A 42 18.93 -1.96 -12.25
N GLY A 43 17.96 -1.42 -13.02
CA GLY A 43 17.62 -1.90 -14.35
C GLY A 43 16.59 -3.03 -14.39
N PHE A 44 16.07 -3.49 -13.26
CA PHE A 44 14.98 -4.46 -13.24
C PHE A 44 13.64 -3.81 -13.62
N ILE A 45 12.90 -4.46 -14.50
CA ILE A 45 11.48 -4.20 -14.77
C ILE A 45 10.74 -5.54 -14.93
N CYS A 46 9.45 -5.53 -14.67
CA CYS A 46 8.58 -6.66 -14.97
C CYS A 46 7.83 -6.43 -16.29
N PRO A 47 7.23 -7.48 -16.91
CA PRO A 47 6.50 -7.31 -18.17
C PRO A 47 5.36 -6.29 -18.13
N LYS A 48 4.74 -6.07 -16.97
CA LYS A 48 3.65 -5.08 -16.81
C LYS A 48 4.06 -3.65 -17.14
N SER A 49 5.33 -3.27 -16.91
CA SER A 49 5.80 -1.91 -17.21
C SER A 49 5.80 -1.57 -18.70
N LEU A 50 5.84 -2.58 -19.58
CA LEU A 50 5.73 -2.40 -21.02
C LEU A 50 4.32 -1.92 -21.43
N ALA A 51 3.29 -2.34 -20.68
CA ALA A 51 1.90 -1.94 -20.91
C ALA A 51 1.63 -0.44 -20.63
N LEU A 52 2.58 0.31 -20.07
CA LEU A 52 2.44 1.78 -19.97
C LEU A 52 2.32 2.44 -21.34
N LYS A 53 2.97 1.88 -22.37
CA LYS A 53 2.80 2.31 -23.76
C LYS A 53 1.37 2.07 -24.22
N ASP A 54 0.89 0.83 -24.07
CA ASP A 54 -0.44 0.42 -24.53
C ASP A 54 -1.51 1.27 -23.82
N LEU A 55 -1.39 1.43 -22.50
CA LEU A 55 -2.29 2.27 -21.71
C LEU A 55 -2.30 3.73 -22.15
N TYR A 56 -1.17 4.28 -22.58
CA TYR A 56 -1.10 5.65 -23.09
C TYR A 56 -1.73 5.81 -24.48
N GLU A 57 -1.48 4.85 -25.37
CA GLU A 57 -1.92 4.87 -26.76
C GLU A 57 -3.34 4.29 -26.96
N ASP A 58 -3.98 3.78 -25.90
CA ASP A 58 -5.29 3.11 -25.96
C ASP A 58 -6.38 4.10 -26.43
N PRO A 59 -7.06 3.80 -27.56
CA PRO A 59 -8.13 4.62 -28.09
C PRO A 59 -9.40 4.61 -27.24
N ASP A 60 -9.62 3.56 -26.43
CA ASP A 60 -10.80 3.41 -25.58
C ASP A 60 -10.70 4.25 -24.27
N ARG A 61 -9.54 4.86 -24.03
CA ARG A 61 -9.34 5.75 -22.88
C ARG A 61 -10.17 7.02 -23.01
N LEU A 62 -11.01 7.28 -22.02
CA LEU A 62 -11.80 8.51 -21.93
C LEU A 62 -10.88 9.73 -21.75
N LYS A 63 -11.21 10.83 -22.40
CA LYS A 63 -10.44 12.09 -22.36
C LYS A 63 -11.30 13.30 -21.99
N THR A 64 -12.61 13.21 -22.19
CA THR A 64 -13.62 14.23 -21.87
C THR A 64 -14.65 13.66 -20.92
N PRO A 65 -15.26 14.48 -20.05
CA PRO A 65 -16.35 14.01 -19.20
C PRO A 65 -17.51 13.45 -20.02
N ILE A 66 -18.08 12.35 -19.53
CA ILE A 66 -19.26 11.73 -20.14
C ILE A 66 -20.39 11.60 -19.11
N LYS A 67 -21.61 11.82 -19.57
CA LYS A 67 -22.85 11.69 -18.82
C LYS A 67 -23.70 10.55 -19.38
N ARG A 68 -24.26 9.72 -18.50
CA ARG A 68 -25.20 8.68 -18.90
C ARG A 68 -26.56 9.28 -19.17
N THR A 69 -27.14 8.98 -20.33
CA THR A 69 -28.47 9.36 -20.79
C THR A 69 -29.30 8.13 -21.13
N GLU A 70 -30.56 8.30 -21.45
CA GLU A 70 -31.43 7.21 -21.93
C GLU A 70 -30.91 6.59 -23.25
N ASN A 71 -30.19 7.38 -24.05
CA ASN A 71 -29.64 6.97 -25.35
C ASN A 71 -28.17 6.49 -25.27
N GLY A 72 -27.63 6.27 -24.07
CA GLY A 72 -26.23 5.87 -23.85
C GLY A 72 -25.38 7.00 -23.25
N TRP A 73 -24.09 7.01 -23.57
CA TRP A 73 -23.13 7.98 -23.06
C TRP A 73 -22.99 9.20 -23.98
N GLN A 74 -23.00 10.40 -23.40
CA GLN A 74 -22.81 11.66 -24.09
C GLN A 74 -21.63 12.44 -23.51
N GLU A 75 -20.76 12.96 -24.35
CA GLU A 75 -19.73 13.91 -23.91
C GLU A 75 -20.37 15.23 -23.44
N ILE A 76 -19.87 15.75 -22.34
CA ILE A 76 -20.30 17.02 -21.74
C ILE A 76 -19.07 17.89 -21.40
N SER A 77 -19.30 19.17 -21.20
CA SER A 77 -18.23 20.07 -20.75
C SER A 77 -17.83 19.80 -19.30
N TRP A 78 -16.60 20.15 -18.93
CA TRP A 78 -16.14 20.10 -17.53
C TRP A 78 -17.01 20.96 -16.60
N THR A 79 -17.43 22.12 -17.05
CA THR A 79 -18.30 23.00 -16.27
C THR A 79 -19.63 22.32 -15.95
N GLU A 80 -20.30 21.77 -16.96
CA GLU A 80 -21.55 21.03 -16.79
C GLU A 80 -21.37 19.82 -15.87
N ALA A 81 -20.27 19.07 -16.05
CA ALA A 81 -19.98 17.91 -15.22
C ALA A 81 -19.80 18.28 -13.74
N PHE A 82 -19.01 19.33 -13.46
CA PHE A 82 -18.78 19.79 -12.08
C PHE A 82 -20.04 20.41 -11.45
N ASP A 83 -20.81 21.18 -12.21
CA ASP A 83 -22.07 21.78 -11.74
C ASP A 83 -23.06 20.68 -11.33
N GLU A 84 -23.23 19.65 -12.15
CA GLU A 84 -24.11 18.52 -11.83
C GLU A 84 -23.62 17.77 -10.58
N VAL A 85 -22.34 17.45 -10.49
CA VAL A 85 -21.77 16.73 -9.33
C VAL A 85 -21.95 17.54 -8.05
N GLU A 86 -21.68 18.85 -8.08
CA GLU A 86 -21.87 19.75 -6.94
C GLU A 86 -23.34 19.78 -6.48
N ILE A 87 -24.27 19.97 -7.43
CA ILE A 87 -25.71 20.02 -7.16
C ILE A 87 -26.17 18.71 -6.50
N GLN A 88 -25.75 17.56 -7.03
CA GLN A 88 -26.17 16.26 -6.50
C GLN A 88 -25.57 15.98 -5.12
N ILE A 89 -24.31 16.34 -4.86
CA ILE A 89 -23.71 16.23 -3.52
C ILE A 89 -24.55 17.03 -2.51
N LYS A 90 -24.80 18.31 -2.80
CA LYS A 90 -25.56 19.20 -1.90
C LYS A 90 -26.97 18.68 -1.68
N LYS A 91 -27.69 18.36 -2.74
CA LYS A 91 -29.06 17.84 -2.69
C LYS A 91 -29.19 16.58 -1.84
N ILE A 92 -28.25 15.62 -2.02
CA ILE A 92 -28.29 14.35 -1.30
C ILE A 92 -27.92 14.57 0.17
N GLN A 93 -26.91 15.40 0.46
CA GLN A 93 -26.53 15.74 1.83
C GLN A 93 -27.62 16.52 2.59
N GLU A 94 -28.29 17.45 1.93
CA GLU A 94 -29.41 18.19 2.51
C GLU A 94 -30.59 17.27 2.83
N LYS A 95 -30.91 16.34 1.94
CA LYS A 95 -32.06 15.45 2.09
C LYS A 95 -31.84 14.29 3.05
N TYR A 96 -30.63 13.68 3.02
CA TYR A 96 -30.36 12.40 3.69
C TYR A 96 -29.17 12.46 4.68
N GLY A 97 -28.56 13.63 4.84
CA GLY A 97 -27.37 13.81 5.67
C GLY A 97 -26.05 13.47 4.99
N ASN A 98 -24.94 13.88 5.62
CA ASN A 98 -23.61 13.74 5.03
C ASN A 98 -23.20 12.28 4.78
N ASN A 99 -23.67 11.35 5.61
CA ASN A 99 -23.33 9.92 5.48
C ASN A 99 -24.06 9.22 4.33
N ALA A 100 -25.01 9.90 3.65
CA ALA A 100 -25.61 9.37 2.44
C ALA A 100 -24.68 9.45 1.21
N VAL A 101 -23.56 10.16 1.31
CA VAL A 101 -22.50 10.20 0.29
C VAL A 101 -21.34 9.32 0.71
N ALA A 102 -21.03 8.29 -0.08
CA ALA A 102 -19.91 7.39 0.14
C ALA A 102 -18.79 7.60 -0.89
N THR A 103 -17.56 7.25 -0.50
CA THR A 103 -16.40 7.30 -1.40
C THR A 103 -15.64 5.98 -1.39
N TYR A 104 -15.09 5.60 -2.54
CA TYR A 104 -14.12 4.51 -2.67
C TYR A 104 -12.85 5.00 -3.35
N GLN A 105 -11.72 4.69 -2.72
CA GLN A 105 -10.39 5.03 -3.23
C GLN A 105 -9.72 3.77 -3.77
N GLY A 106 -9.55 3.69 -5.09
CA GLY A 106 -8.83 2.59 -5.72
C GLY A 106 -7.32 2.71 -5.55
N ASN A 107 -6.63 1.58 -5.74
CA ASN A 107 -5.17 1.51 -5.59
C ASN A 107 -4.37 2.51 -6.46
N PRO A 108 -4.76 2.85 -7.71
CA PRO A 108 -4.01 3.84 -8.50
C PRO A 108 -3.83 5.21 -7.84
N ASN A 109 -4.68 5.59 -6.88
CA ASN A 109 -4.53 6.86 -6.15
C ASN A 109 -3.21 6.95 -5.38
N VAL A 110 -2.70 5.83 -4.80
CA VAL A 110 -1.41 5.84 -4.07
C VAL A 110 -0.21 5.89 -5.00
N HIS A 111 -0.41 5.65 -6.30
CA HIS A 111 0.59 5.76 -7.36
C HIS A 111 0.50 7.08 -8.13
N ASN A 112 -0.23 8.06 -7.60
CA ASN A 112 -0.41 9.38 -8.19
C ASN A 112 -0.23 10.44 -7.09
N VAL A 113 0.84 11.22 -7.17
CA VAL A 113 1.15 12.23 -6.15
C VAL A 113 0.07 13.30 -6.07
N GLY A 114 -0.54 13.65 -7.19
CA GLY A 114 -1.66 14.60 -7.22
C GLY A 114 -2.85 14.09 -6.42
N SER A 115 -3.30 12.86 -6.67
CA SER A 115 -4.36 12.21 -5.89
C SER A 115 -4.03 12.11 -4.40
N MET A 116 -2.78 11.78 -4.06
CA MET A 116 -2.34 11.71 -2.66
C MET A 116 -2.40 13.05 -1.94
N LEU A 117 -2.01 14.13 -2.59
CA LEU A 117 -1.95 15.46 -1.97
C LEU A 117 -3.32 16.14 -1.89
N TYR A 118 -4.20 15.90 -2.86
CA TYR A 118 -5.51 16.56 -2.94
C TYR A 118 -6.69 15.68 -2.51
N GLY A 119 -6.53 14.35 -2.45
CA GLY A 119 -7.57 13.42 -2.04
C GLY A 119 -8.02 13.63 -0.60
N GLY A 120 -7.07 13.84 0.33
CA GLY A 120 -7.40 14.09 1.74
C GLY A 120 -8.31 15.32 1.97
N PRO A 121 -7.97 16.50 1.44
CA PRO A 121 -8.85 17.68 1.47
C PRO A 121 -10.23 17.43 0.85
N PHE A 122 -10.30 16.76 -0.30
CA PHE A 122 -11.56 16.40 -0.95
C PHE A 122 -12.42 15.48 -0.06
N LEU A 123 -11.86 14.39 0.45
CA LEU A 123 -12.59 13.47 1.34
C LEU A 123 -13.07 14.15 2.63
N LYS A 124 -12.32 15.14 3.13
CA LYS A 124 -12.71 15.92 4.30
C LYS A 124 -13.85 16.89 3.97
N SER A 125 -13.89 17.46 2.76
CA SER A 125 -14.92 18.39 2.33
C SER A 125 -16.32 17.76 2.34
N LEU A 126 -16.42 16.47 2.05
CA LEU A 126 -17.68 15.72 2.02
C LEU A 126 -18.28 15.48 3.41
N LYS A 127 -17.52 15.65 4.50
CA LYS A 127 -17.97 15.48 5.90
C LYS A 127 -18.61 14.11 6.20
N THR A 128 -18.38 13.11 5.36
CA THR A 128 -18.95 11.77 5.51
C THR A 128 -18.03 10.84 6.30
N LYS A 129 -18.63 9.86 6.98
CA LYS A 129 -17.94 8.69 7.58
C LYS A 129 -17.87 7.50 6.61
N GLN A 130 -18.63 7.51 5.51
CA GLN A 130 -18.73 6.43 4.54
C GLN A 130 -17.56 6.47 3.54
N LYS A 131 -16.37 6.09 4.01
CA LYS A 131 -15.14 6.04 3.23
C LYS A 131 -14.63 4.62 3.15
N TYR A 132 -14.22 4.20 1.97
CA TYR A 132 -13.84 2.83 1.67
C TYR A 132 -12.62 2.80 0.75
N SER A 133 -11.84 1.74 0.86
CA SER A 133 -10.79 1.35 -0.07
C SER A 133 -10.55 -0.16 -0.01
N ALA A 134 -9.62 -0.67 -0.80
CA ALA A 134 -9.19 -2.07 -0.70
C ALA A 134 -8.36 -2.37 0.56
N THR A 135 -7.92 -1.36 1.31
CA THR A 135 -7.04 -1.49 2.50
C THR A 135 -7.59 -2.49 3.52
N SER A 136 -8.91 -2.47 3.76
CA SER A 136 -9.56 -3.39 4.69
C SER A 136 -9.62 -4.84 4.22
N ALA A 137 -9.43 -5.11 2.93
CA ALA A 137 -9.47 -6.45 2.37
C ALA A 137 -8.09 -7.14 2.38
N ASP A 138 -6.98 -6.42 2.61
CA ASP A 138 -5.65 -7.00 2.45
C ASP A 138 -4.58 -6.58 3.48
N GLN A 139 -4.50 -5.32 3.89
CA GLN A 139 -3.32 -4.80 4.59
C GLN A 139 -3.54 -4.33 6.03
N LEU A 140 -4.78 -4.15 6.49
CA LEU A 140 -5.07 -3.68 7.85
C LEU A 140 -4.42 -4.50 8.97
N PRO A 141 -4.25 -5.84 8.88
CA PRO A 141 -3.51 -6.62 9.88
C PRO A 141 -2.11 -6.07 10.18
N HIS A 142 -1.36 -5.63 9.17
CA HIS A 142 -0.06 -4.99 9.36
C HIS A 142 -0.19 -3.64 10.07
N HIS A 143 -1.14 -2.82 9.63
CA HIS A 143 -1.38 -1.50 10.20
C HIS A 143 -1.80 -1.58 11.68
N ILE A 144 -2.69 -2.54 12.02
CA ILE A 144 -3.13 -2.76 13.40
C ILE A 144 -1.95 -3.24 14.27
N ALA A 145 -1.19 -4.23 13.80
CA ALA A 145 -0.02 -4.72 14.51
C ALA A 145 0.99 -3.57 14.77
N SER A 146 1.32 -2.79 13.74
CA SER A 146 2.24 -1.65 13.87
C SER A 146 1.69 -0.56 14.81
N LEU A 147 0.41 -0.23 14.71
CA LEU A 147 -0.23 0.77 15.60
C LEU A 147 -0.19 0.33 17.06
N LYS A 148 -0.52 -0.94 17.35
CA LYS A 148 -0.57 -1.47 18.71
C LYS A 148 0.83 -1.67 19.29
N MET A 149 1.80 -2.16 18.50
CA MET A 149 3.14 -2.45 18.97
C MET A 149 4.02 -1.20 19.07
N PHE A 150 4.05 -0.38 17.99
CA PHE A 150 5.00 0.74 17.86
C PHE A 150 4.35 2.11 17.98
N GLY A 151 3.03 2.17 18.07
CA GLY A 151 2.27 3.42 18.23
C GLY A 151 2.03 4.20 16.94
N HIS A 152 2.28 3.62 15.75
CA HIS A 152 1.99 4.27 14.46
C HIS A 152 1.66 3.23 13.38
N GLN A 153 0.49 3.37 12.73
CA GLN A 153 -0.04 2.40 11.76
C GLN A 153 0.87 2.12 10.56
N MET A 154 1.66 3.09 10.12
CA MET A 154 2.55 2.98 8.96
C MET A 154 4.00 2.69 9.36
N LEU A 155 4.31 2.46 10.63
CA LEU A 155 5.64 2.05 11.07
C LEU A 155 5.79 0.53 10.88
N ILE A 156 5.77 0.10 9.63
CA ILE A 156 5.79 -1.31 9.22
C ILE A 156 7.25 -1.75 9.04
N PRO A 157 7.67 -2.85 9.69
CA PRO A 157 9.02 -3.40 9.51
C PRO A 157 9.24 -3.94 8.09
N ILE A 158 10.39 -3.65 7.52
CA ILE A 158 10.78 -4.04 6.16
C ILE A 158 11.92 -5.06 6.23
N PRO A 159 11.79 -6.25 5.62
CA PRO A 159 12.86 -7.21 5.50
C PRO A 159 14.09 -6.63 4.79
N ASP A 160 15.25 -6.70 5.41
CA ASP A 160 16.52 -6.28 4.82
C ASP A 160 17.09 -7.38 3.93
N ILE A 161 16.39 -7.70 2.86
CA ILE A 161 16.66 -8.84 1.98
C ILE A 161 17.99 -8.77 1.23
N GLU A 162 18.59 -7.59 1.14
CA GLU A 162 19.92 -7.45 0.54
C GLU A 162 21.04 -7.96 1.46
N ARG A 163 20.79 -8.04 2.79
CA ARG A 163 21.80 -8.35 3.81
C ARG A 163 21.42 -9.50 4.75
N THR A 164 20.20 -10.06 4.64
CA THR A 164 19.78 -11.21 5.46
C THR A 164 20.42 -12.52 4.98
N ASP A 165 20.69 -13.44 5.92
CA ASP A 165 21.19 -14.79 5.65
C ASP A 165 20.09 -15.86 5.75
N TYR A 166 18.99 -15.55 6.46
CA TYR A 166 17.85 -16.45 6.59
C TYR A 166 16.54 -15.68 6.38
N LEU A 167 15.79 -16.02 5.34
CA LEU A 167 14.51 -15.39 5.02
C LEU A 167 13.39 -16.42 5.15
N LEU A 168 12.51 -16.22 6.13
CA LEU A 168 11.28 -17.00 6.35
C LEU A 168 10.10 -16.25 5.77
N ILE A 169 9.46 -16.80 4.74
CA ILE A 169 8.33 -16.19 4.03
C ILE A 169 7.06 -16.97 4.34
N LEU A 170 6.03 -16.31 4.84
CA LEU A 170 4.73 -16.89 5.20
C LEU A 170 3.61 -16.30 4.35
N GLY A 171 2.87 -17.11 3.61
CA GLY A 171 1.70 -16.68 2.85
C GLY A 171 1.93 -15.45 1.96
N ALA A 172 3.10 -15.40 1.31
CA ALA A 172 3.49 -14.30 0.44
C ALA A 172 4.15 -14.82 -0.85
N ASN A 173 3.88 -14.15 -1.97
CA ASN A 173 4.41 -14.53 -3.27
C ASN A 173 5.21 -13.39 -3.95
N PRO A 174 6.29 -12.90 -3.31
CA PRO A 174 7.11 -11.81 -3.87
C PRO A 174 7.83 -12.20 -5.17
N GLY A 175 7.94 -13.48 -5.48
CA GLY A 175 8.40 -13.96 -6.79
C GLY A 175 7.54 -13.48 -7.96
N ALA A 176 6.24 -13.24 -7.72
CA ALA A 176 5.30 -12.68 -8.69
C ALA A 176 5.09 -11.16 -8.50
N SER A 177 5.00 -10.68 -7.24
CA SER A 177 4.60 -9.30 -6.94
C SER A 177 5.77 -8.30 -6.80
N ASN A 178 7.02 -8.75 -6.68
CA ASN A 178 8.17 -7.94 -6.28
C ASN A 178 8.02 -7.30 -4.88
N GLY A 179 7.35 -8.01 -3.98
CA GLY A 179 6.99 -7.56 -2.65
C GLY A 179 5.54 -7.07 -2.60
N SER A 180 5.03 -6.91 -1.38
CA SER A 180 3.75 -6.30 -1.07
C SER A 180 3.83 -5.81 0.37
N LEU A 181 3.50 -4.53 0.64
CA LEU A 181 3.99 -3.78 1.79
C LEU A 181 5.51 -3.94 2.00
N LEU A 182 6.18 -4.14 0.90
CA LEU A 182 7.61 -4.37 0.78
C LEU A 182 8.00 -3.99 -0.65
N THR A 183 8.56 -2.81 -0.84
CA THR A 183 9.01 -2.33 -2.15
C THR A 183 10.39 -2.90 -2.46
N ALA A 184 10.41 -3.99 -3.24
CA ALA A 184 11.61 -4.76 -3.53
C ALA A 184 11.68 -5.23 -5.00
N PRO A 185 11.91 -4.31 -5.95
CA PRO A 185 12.02 -4.68 -7.36
C PRO A 185 13.09 -5.73 -7.57
N GLY A 186 12.83 -6.69 -8.46
CA GLY A 186 13.74 -7.79 -8.73
C GLY A 186 13.86 -8.80 -7.58
N PHE A 187 12.79 -9.08 -6.87
CA PHE A 187 12.78 -10.01 -5.73
C PHE A 187 13.36 -11.40 -6.06
N PRO A 188 13.07 -12.02 -7.22
CA PRO A 188 13.70 -13.30 -7.58
C PRO A 188 15.22 -13.27 -7.60
N GLN A 189 15.82 -12.17 -8.09
CA GLN A 189 17.27 -12.00 -8.09
C GLN A 189 17.84 -11.83 -6.68
N LYS A 190 17.08 -11.21 -5.78
CA LYS A 190 17.46 -11.03 -4.37
C LYS A 190 17.44 -12.37 -3.62
N ILE A 191 16.44 -13.23 -3.85
CA ILE A 191 16.43 -14.62 -3.33
C ILE A 191 17.67 -15.38 -3.78
N LYS A 192 17.98 -15.36 -5.09
CA LYS A 192 19.19 -16.00 -5.62
C LYS A 192 20.47 -15.44 -4.98
N SER A 193 20.51 -14.15 -4.68
CA SER A 193 21.65 -13.51 -4.03
C SER A 193 21.82 -13.98 -2.57
N ILE A 194 20.72 -14.17 -1.83
CA ILE A 194 20.75 -14.78 -0.49
C ILE A 194 21.36 -16.18 -0.55
N GLN A 195 20.86 -17.02 -1.44
CA GLN A 195 21.33 -18.40 -1.62
C GLN A 195 22.81 -18.46 -2.08
N LYS A 196 23.22 -17.58 -3.00
CA LYS A 196 24.61 -17.52 -3.51
C LYS A 196 25.63 -17.22 -2.42
N ARG A 197 25.26 -16.43 -1.39
CA ARG A 197 26.15 -16.17 -0.24
C ARG A 197 26.01 -17.18 0.91
N GLY A 198 25.36 -18.34 0.65
CA GLY A 198 25.18 -19.42 1.62
C GLY A 198 23.96 -19.30 2.52
N GLY A 199 23.13 -18.28 2.32
CA GLY A 199 21.90 -18.09 3.09
C GLY A 199 20.77 -19.02 2.66
N LYS A 200 19.70 -19.07 3.45
CA LYS A 200 18.50 -19.90 3.22
C LYS A 200 17.26 -19.05 3.03
N VAL A 201 16.37 -19.51 2.16
CA VAL A 201 15.04 -18.95 1.97
C VAL A 201 14.01 -20.06 2.15
N ILE A 202 13.19 -19.96 3.17
CA ILE A 202 12.12 -20.93 3.47
C ILE A 202 10.78 -20.26 3.14
N ASN A 203 10.00 -20.91 2.29
CA ASN A 203 8.65 -20.45 1.93
C ASN A 203 7.60 -21.41 2.52
N ILE A 204 6.68 -20.86 3.31
CA ILE A 204 5.57 -21.59 3.91
C ILE A 204 4.28 -21.04 3.30
N ASP A 205 3.60 -21.89 2.55
CA ASP A 205 2.40 -21.50 1.80
C ASP A 205 1.57 -22.77 1.52
N PRO A 206 0.24 -22.73 1.62
CA PRO A 206 -0.60 -23.86 1.24
C PRO A 206 -0.54 -24.19 -0.26
N ARG A 207 0.05 -23.33 -1.07
CA ARG A 207 0.21 -23.46 -2.51
C ARG A 207 1.69 -23.42 -2.92
N PHE A 208 2.08 -24.24 -3.90
CA PHE A 208 3.41 -24.15 -4.53
C PHE A 208 3.45 -22.98 -5.51
N THR A 209 4.03 -21.86 -5.07
CA THR A 209 4.01 -20.55 -5.77
C THR A 209 5.28 -20.30 -6.60
N GLU A 210 5.32 -19.16 -7.32
CA GLU A 210 6.54 -18.69 -8.00
C GLU A 210 7.67 -18.45 -6.99
N THR A 211 7.36 -18.01 -5.79
CA THR A 211 8.32 -17.88 -4.68
C THR A 211 8.81 -19.24 -4.21
N SER A 212 7.90 -20.22 -4.08
CA SER A 212 8.25 -21.60 -3.70
C SER A 212 9.26 -22.22 -4.64
N LYS A 213 9.11 -22.02 -5.96
CA LYS A 213 9.99 -22.55 -7.01
C LYS A 213 11.44 -22.10 -6.90
N ILE A 214 11.70 -20.93 -6.32
CA ILE A 214 13.03 -20.31 -6.23
C ILE A 214 13.57 -20.28 -4.79
N SER A 215 12.78 -20.70 -3.81
CA SER A 215 13.19 -20.81 -2.41
C SER A 215 14.10 -22.03 -2.18
N SER A 216 14.87 -22.02 -1.11
CA SER A 216 15.72 -23.17 -0.70
C SER A 216 14.87 -24.36 -0.27
N GLN A 217 13.70 -24.07 0.33
CA GLN A 217 12.73 -25.07 0.78
C GLN A 217 11.32 -24.49 0.74
N HIS A 218 10.36 -25.33 0.37
CA HIS A 218 8.94 -25.04 0.50
C HIS A 218 8.27 -26.04 1.43
N LEU A 219 7.39 -25.55 2.30
CA LEU A 219 6.59 -26.39 3.17
C LEU A 219 5.13 -26.01 3.00
N TYR A 220 4.29 -27.04 2.82
CA TYR A 220 2.84 -26.88 2.82
C TYR A 220 2.33 -26.68 4.25
N ILE A 221 1.48 -25.70 4.44
CA ILE A 221 0.78 -25.46 5.70
C ILE A 221 -0.72 -25.64 5.50
N ASN A 222 -1.42 -26.16 6.48
CA ASN A 222 -2.87 -26.18 6.46
C ASN A 222 -3.41 -24.73 6.51
N PRO A 223 -4.34 -24.34 5.61
CA PRO A 223 -4.88 -22.99 5.56
C PRO A 223 -5.42 -22.51 6.92
N GLY A 224 -5.08 -21.27 7.31
CA GLY A 224 -5.50 -20.67 8.58
C GLY A 224 -4.75 -21.17 9.83
N LYS A 225 -3.63 -21.87 9.67
CA LYS A 225 -2.83 -22.39 10.80
C LYS A 225 -1.51 -21.64 11.02
N ASP A 226 -1.32 -20.52 10.35
CA ASP A 226 -0.10 -19.71 10.46
C ASP A 226 0.12 -19.16 11.88
N ALA A 227 -0.93 -18.77 12.60
CA ALA A 227 -0.81 -18.35 14.00
C ALA A 227 -0.29 -19.49 14.88
N LEU A 228 -0.80 -20.71 14.71
CA LEU A 228 -0.32 -21.89 15.45
C LEU A 228 1.14 -22.20 15.11
N PHE A 229 1.53 -22.09 13.84
CA PHE A 229 2.91 -22.28 13.42
C PHE A 229 3.85 -21.26 14.08
N LEU A 230 3.49 -19.98 14.08
CA LEU A 230 4.28 -18.91 14.71
C LEU A 230 4.38 -19.09 16.23
N LEU A 231 3.28 -19.46 16.91
CA LEU A 231 3.29 -19.77 18.33
C LEU A 231 4.19 -20.98 18.64
N SER A 232 4.19 -22.00 17.76
CA SER A 232 5.07 -23.17 17.94
C SER A 232 6.56 -22.83 17.73
N LEU A 233 6.88 -21.93 16.79
CA LEU A 233 8.25 -21.42 16.66
C LEU A 233 8.68 -20.68 17.92
N LEU A 234 7.83 -19.79 18.43
CA LEU A 234 8.10 -19.02 19.66
C LEU A 234 8.24 -19.93 20.88
N HIS A 235 7.43 -21.00 21.00
CA HIS A 235 7.60 -22.01 22.06
C HIS A 235 9.03 -22.59 22.06
N VAL A 236 9.54 -23.01 20.90
CA VAL A 236 10.90 -23.57 20.78
C VAL A 236 11.96 -22.52 21.12
N ILE A 237 11.76 -21.27 20.73
CA ILE A 237 12.68 -20.16 20.97
C ILE A 237 12.79 -19.82 22.44
N PHE A 238 11.65 -19.67 23.14
CA PHE A 238 11.63 -19.37 24.56
C PHE A 238 12.17 -20.53 25.41
N ASP A 239 11.96 -21.79 24.99
CA ASP A 239 12.55 -22.96 25.66
C ASP A 239 14.08 -22.98 25.63
N GLN A 240 14.72 -22.23 24.69
CA GLN A 240 16.16 -22.06 24.60
C GLN A 240 16.70 -20.82 25.37
N GLY A 241 15.86 -19.99 25.97
CA GLY A 241 16.24 -18.81 26.77
C GLY A 241 16.99 -17.73 25.97
N ILE A 242 16.60 -17.51 24.71
CA ILE A 242 17.32 -16.57 23.80
C ILE A 242 16.80 -15.13 23.89
N GLU A 243 15.56 -14.94 24.31
CA GLU A 243 14.86 -13.65 24.33
C GLU A 243 15.53 -12.59 25.20
N GLU A 244 16.33 -12.97 26.18
CA GLU A 244 17.07 -12.04 27.04
C GLU A 244 18.22 -11.31 26.30
N LYS A 245 18.55 -11.75 25.09
CA LYS A 245 19.67 -11.22 24.30
C LYS A 245 19.27 -10.15 23.30
N THR A 246 17.97 -9.79 23.20
CA THR A 246 17.57 -8.73 22.27
C THR A 246 18.04 -7.35 22.74
N HIS A 247 18.62 -6.58 21.79
CA HIS A 247 19.02 -5.19 22.08
C HIS A 247 17.85 -4.24 22.37
N LEU A 248 16.62 -4.70 22.12
CA LEU A 248 15.37 -3.98 22.40
C LEU A 248 14.80 -4.26 23.80
N SER A 249 15.42 -5.13 24.62
CA SER A 249 14.89 -5.58 25.93
C SER A 249 14.39 -4.45 26.81
N ASN A 250 15.12 -3.34 26.89
CA ASN A 250 14.73 -2.17 27.69
C ASN A 250 13.49 -1.42 27.15
N TYR A 251 13.05 -1.73 25.93
CA TYR A 251 11.89 -1.12 25.29
C TYR A 251 10.67 -2.03 25.29
N LEU A 252 10.80 -3.30 25.67
CA LEU A 252 9.71 -4.28 25.58
C LEU A 252 8.74 -4.18 26.76
N LYS A 253 7.47 -4.50 26.47
CA LYS A 253 6.39 -4.65 27.45
C LYS A 253 5.48 -5.81 26.99
N GLY A 254 5.19 -6.76 27.87
CA GLY A 254 4.38 -7.93 27.56
C GLY A 254 5.18 -9.21 27.30
N LEU A 255 6.51 -9.20 27.51
CA LEU A 255 7.37 -10.35 27.21
C LEU A 255 7.03 -11.58 28.05
N GLU A 256 6.76 -11.42 29.34
CA GLU A 256 6.45 -12.53 30.25
C GLU A 256 5.07 -13.12 29.93
N GLU A 257 4.10 -12.30 29.53
CA GLU A 257 2.78 -12.74 29.12
C GLU A 257 2.84 -13.62 27.88
N ILE A 258 3.60 -13.26 26.85
CA ILE A 258 3.74 -14.11 25.65
C ILE A 258 4.52 -15.39 25.95
N LYS A 259 5.54 -15.34 26.81
CA LYS A 259 6.25 -16.55 27.27
C LYS A 259 5.28 -17.55 27.91
N GLU A 260 4.38 -17.09 28.76
CA GLU A 260 3.40 -17.96 29.41
C GLU A 260 2.43 -18.55 28.38
N ILE A 261 1.89 -17.72 27.48
CA ILE A 261 0.95 -18.16 26.45
C ILE A 261 1.55 -19.27 25.58
N VAL A 262 2.80 -19.12 25.10
CA VAL A 262 3.37 -20.08 24.14
C VAL A 262 3.71 -21.44 24.72
N LYS A 263 3.72 -21.62 26.05
CA LYS A 263 3.96 -22.93 26.69
C LYS A 263 2.99 -24.01 26.22
N GLU A 264 1.75 -23.62 25.89
CA GLU A 264 0.71 -24.55 25.45
C GLU A 264 0.87 -24.99 23.97
N TYR A 265 1.73 -24.34 23.18
CA TYR A 265 1.83 -24.52 21.73
C TYR A 265 3.08 -25.27 21.28
N SER A 266 3.49 -26.31 22.05
CA SER A 266 4.66 -27.12 21.65
C SER A 266 4.47 -27.76 20.28
N PRO A 267 5.53 -27.91 19.45
CA PRO A 267 5.44 -28.56 18.14
C PRO A 267 4.82 -29.95 18.18
N LYS A 268 5.02 -30.70 19.27
CA LYS A 268 4.39 -32.02 19.45
C LYS A 268 2.87 -31.96 19.51
N LYS A 269 2.31 -30.89 20.12
CA LYS A 269 0.84 -30.71 20.24
C LYS A 269 0.24 -30.13 18.93
N THR A 270 0.98 -29.32 18.19
CA THR A 270 0.43 -28.47 17.13
C THR A 270 0.71 -28.98 15.71
N ALA A 271 1.75 -29.79 15.51
CA ALA A 271 2.22 -30.25 14.21
C ALA A 271 1.12 -30.85 13.31
N LEU A 272 0.27 -31.72 13.89
CA LEU A 272 -0.83 -32.34 13.13
C LEU A 272 -1.84 -31.32 12.61
N LEU A 273 -2.15 -30.28 13.40
CA LEU A 273 -3.07 -29.21 13.01
C LEU A 273 -2.44 -28.28 11.98
N ILE A 274 -1.14 -28.01 12.09
CA ILE A 274 -0.37 -27.16 11.19
C ILE A 274 -0.15 -27.86 9.84
N GLY A 275 0.02 -29.18 9.84
CA GLY A 275 0.37 -29.97 8.67
C GLY A 275 1.87 -29.99 8.36
N ILE A 276 2.72 -29.56 9.30
CA ILE A 276 4.18 -29.60 9.22
C ILE A 276 4.71 -30.45 10.36
N ASP A 277 5.66 -31.33 10.07
CA ASP A 277 6.24 -32.24 11.07
C ASP A 277 6.88 -31.49 12.24
N SER A 278 6.72 -32.03 13.46
CA SER A 278 7.22 -31.43 14.70
C SER A 278 8.74 -31.19 14.70
N LEU A 279 9.53 -32.10 14.12
CA LEU A 279 10.98 -31.94 14.03
C LEU A 279 11.37 -30.85 13.01
N GLU A 280 10.58 -30.72 11.93
CA GLU A 280 10.82 -29.66 10.95
C GLU A 280 10.50 -28.27 11.54
N ILE A 281 9.42 -28.13 12.34
CA ILE A 281 9.12 -26.88 13.07
C ILE A 281 10.26 -26.52 14.01
N GLN A 282 10.76 -27.49 14.79
CA GLN A 282 11.90 -27.28 15.69
C GLN A 282 13.16 -26.88 14.93
N LYS A 283 13.42 -27.51 13.78
CA LYS A 283 14.57 -27.23 12.94
C LYS A 283 14.51 -25.80 12.38
N ILE A 284 13.34 -25.38 11.88
CA ILE A 284 13.15 -24.00 11.39
C ILE A 284 13.41 -22.98 12.50
N ALA A 285 12.86 -23.19 13.71
CA ALA A 285 13.10 -22.33 14.85
C ALA A 285 14.60 -22.23 15.20
N LYS A 286 15.30 -23.36 15.28
CA LYS A 286 16.74 -23.42 15.56
C LYS A 286 17.58 -22.78 14.46
N ASP A 287 17.28 -23.07 13.18
CA ASP A 287 17.99 -22.48 12.04
C ASP A 287 17.81 -20.94 12.03
N PHE A 288 16.59 -20.46 12.29
CA PHE A 288 16.28 -19.03 12.37
C PHE A 288 17.07 -18.33 13.50
N MET A 289 17.07 -18.92 14.69
CA MET A 289 17.79 -18.39 15.87
C MET A 289 19.32 -18.36 15.66
N ASN A 290 19.88 -19.43 15.07
CA ASN A 290 21.32 -19.60 14.93
C ASN A 290 21.90 -18.88 13.70
N SER A 291 21.05 -18.35 12.81
CA SER A 291 21.51 -17.57 11.68
C SER A 291 22.07 -16.23 12.15
N LYS A 292 23.18 -15.80 11.56
CA LYS A 292 23.83 -14.51 11.86
C LYS A 292 22.84 -13.34 11.74
N THR A 293 22.00 -13.41 10.69
CA THR A 293 20.90 -12.50 10.44
C THR A 293 19.72 -13.28 9.90
N ALA A 294 18.52 -12.99 10.40
CA ALA A 294 17.30 -13.63 9.96
C ALA A 294 16.15 -12.64 9.91
N VAL A 295 15.16 -12.90 9.05
CA VAL A 295 13.94 -12.12 9.02
C VAL A 295 12.74 -13.00 8.65
N CYS A 296 11.66 -12.84 9.40
CA CYS A 296 10.36 -13.40 9.07
C CYS A 296 9.48 -12.32 8.42
N TYR A 297 8.85 -12.67 7.31
CA TYR A 297 7.98 -11.80 6.53
C TYR A 297 6.72 -12.55 6.15
N GLY A 298 5.56 -11.97 6.40
CA GLY A 298 4.26 -12.50 6.00
C GLY A 298 3.43 -11.47 5.27
N ARG A 299 2.56 -11.92 4.34
CA ARG A 299 1.73 -10.99 3.60
C ARG A 299 0.29 -11.52 3.43
N MET A 300 -0.27 -11.38 2.27
CA MET A 300 -1.69 -11.59 1.96
C MET A 300 -2.26 -12.89 2.55
N GLY A 301 -1.58 -14.01 2.36
CA GLY A 301 -2.04 -15.31 2.83
C GLY A 301 -2.16 -15.43 4.35
N VAL A 302 -1.28 -14.75 5.11
CA VAL A 302 -1.39 -14.71 6.57
C VAL A 302 -2.27 -13.57 7.08
N SER A 303 -2.53 -12.55 6.26
CA SER A 303 -3.35 -11.39 6.64
C SER A 303 -4.83 -11.61 6.43
N THR A 304 -5.23 -12.25 5.32
CA THR A 304 -6.63 -12.42 4.92
C THR A 304 -7.26 -13.69 5.47
N GLN A 305 -7.07 -13.91 6.76
CA GLN A 305 -7.63 -15.05 7.50
C GLN A 305 -8.11 -14.60 8.89
N GLU A 306 -8.81 -15.48 9.61
CA GLU A 306 -9.42 -15.19 10.91
C GLU A 306 -8.46 -14.53 11.92
N TYR A 307 -7.22 -15.03 11.99
CA TYR A 307 -6.19 -14.55 12.91
C TYR A 307 -5.12 -13.66 12.25
N GLY A 308 -5.44 -13.00 11.13
CA GLY A 308 -4.47 -12.23 10.36
C GLY A 308 -3.73 -11.15 11.16
N GLY A 309 -4.42 -10.43 12.03
CA GLY A 309 -3.80 -9.43 12.92
C GLY A 309 -2.83 -10.07 13.92
N ILE A 310 -3.20 -11.22 14.47
CA ILE A 310 -2.35 -12.01 15.38
C ILE A 310 -1.12 -12.54 14.63
N CYS A 311 -1.28 -13.03 13.40
CA CYS A 311 -0.15 -13.48 12.58
C CYS A 311 0.88 -12.37 12.38
N GLN A 312 0.45 -11.16 12.02
CA GLN A 312 1.37 -10.04 11.80
C GLN A 312 2.04 -9.58 13.10
N TRP A 313 1.31 -9.59 14.20
CA TRP A 313 1.88 -9.35 15.52
C TRP A 313 2.93 -10.41 15.89
N LEU A 314 2.65 -11.70 15.74
CA LEU A 314 3.57 -12.80 16.05
C LEU A 314 4.83 -12.81 15.15
N ILE A 315 4.72 -12.42 13.87
CA ILE A 315 5.86 -12.21 12.97
C ILE A 315 6.80 -11.13 13.55
N ASN A 316 6.22 -10.04 14.04
CA ASN A 316 7.02 -8.98 14.67
C ASN A 316 7.63 -9.44 15.99
N VAL A 317 6.88 -10.16 16.83
CA VAL A 317 7.40 -10.77 18.08
C VAL A 317 8.56 -11.70 17.78
N LEU A 318 8.43 -12.58 16.77
CA LEU A 318 9.50 -13.51 16.36
C LEU A 318 10.79 -12.75 15.99
N ASN A 319 10.67 -11.70 15.17
CA ASN A 319 11.82 -10.86 14.80
C ASN A 319 12.42 -10.10 16.01
N ILE A 320 11.61 -9.70 16.99
CA ILE A 320 12.06 -9.01 18.20
C ILE A 320 12.83 -9.95 19.12
N VAL A 321 12.23 -11.08 19.51
CA VAL A 321 12.80 -11.98 20.53
C VAL A 321 14.06 -12.71 20.05
N THR A 322 14.21 -12.86 18.73
CA THR A 322 15.42 -13.43 18.11
C THR A 322 16.48 -12.36 17.77
N ASN A 323 16.33 -11.15 18.30
CA ASN A 323 17.25 -10.03 18.08
C ASN A 323 17.44 -9.66 16.59
N ASN A 324 16.41 -9.80 15.78
CA ASN A 324 16.39 -9.47 14.35
C ASN A 324 15.55 -8.22 14.01
N MET A 325 14.79 -7.66 14.94
CA MET A 325 14.07 -6.39 14.73
C MET A 325 15.04 -5.21 14.86
N ASP A 326 14.96 -4.26 13.95
CA ASP A 326 15.80 -3.04 13.87
C ASP A 326 17.32 -3.34 13.87
N LYS A 327 17.70 -4.42 13.22
CA LYS A 327 19.07 -4.89 13.04
C LYS A 327 19.38 -5.11 11.56
N VAL A 328 20.57 -4.74 11.14
CA VAL A 328 21.04 -4.98 9.75
C VAL A 328 20.92 -6.45 9.39
N GLY A 329 20.25 -6.75 8.28
CA GLY A 329 19.93 -8.10 7.82
C GLY A 329 18.68 -8.71 8.46
N GLY A 330 18.00 -7.99 9.36
CA GLY A 330 16.73 -8.37 9.99
C GLY A 330 15.55 -7.57 9.43
N ALA A 331 14.53 -7.33 10.27
CA ALA A 331 13.39 -6.49 9.97
C ALA A 331 13.71 -5.04 10.36
N MET A 332 13.77 -4.14 9.39
CA MET A 332 14.23 -2.77 9.57
C MET A 332 13.15 -1.75 9.25
N PHE A 333 13.42 -0.49 9.49
CA PHE A 333 12.52 0.61 9.20
C PHE A 333 13.13 1.58 8.20
N THR A 334 12.31 2.17 7.36
CA THR A 334 12.75 3.13 6.34
C THR A 334 12.92 4.52 6.92
N LYS A 335 13.76 5.31 6.25
CA LYS A 335 13.91 6.74 6.48
C LYS A 335 13.83 7.47 5.14
N PRO A 336 12.63 7.64 4.57
CA PRO A 336 12.45 8.25 3.25
C PRO A 336 12.85 9.73 3.24
N ALA A 337 13.07 10.28 2.04
CA ALA A 337 13.34 11.70 1.86
C ALA A 337 12.19 12.58 2.37
N ILE A 338 10.95 12.20 2.05
CA ILE A 338 9.72 12.74 2.65
C ILE A 338 9.19 11.66 3.59
N ASP A 339 9.38 11.86 4.89
CA ASP A 339 9.09 10.87 5.92
C ASP A 339 7.70 11.08 6.52
N LEU A 340 6.68 10.52 5.87
CA LEU A 340 5.29 10.66 6.31
C LEU A 340 5.07 10.08 7.71
N VAL A 341 5.72 8.96 8.04
CA VAL A 341 5.58 8.32 9.36
C VAL A 341 6.08 9.27 10.46
N TYR A 342 7.24 9.86 10.27
CA TYR A 342 7.77 10.81 11.24
C TYR A 342 6.93 12.10 11.29
N MET A 343 6.58 12.67 10.14
CA MET A 343 5.82 13.92 10.05
C MET A 343 4.43 13.82 10.68
N THR A 344 3.74 12.71 10.48
CA THR A 344 2.41 12.47 11.07
C THR A 344 2.50 12.02 12.52
N GLY A 345 3.52 11.23 12.87
CA GLY A 345 3.76 10.76 14.23
C GLY A 345 3.99 11.89 15.23
N ILE A 346 4.83 12.87 14.90
CA ILE A 346 5.06 14.04 15.77
C ILE A 346 3.83 14.95 15.91
N GLN A 347 2.86 14.83 14.99
CA GLN A 347 1.58 15.55 15.06
C GLN A 347 0.49 14.73 15.79
N GLY A 348 0.79 13.53 16.29
CA GLY A 348 -0.20 12.63 16.89
C GLY A 348 -1.16 11.98 15.89
N LYS A 349 -0.92 12.09 14.58
CA LYS A 349 -1.73 11.47 13.53
C LYS A 349 -1.21 10.07 13.22
N VAL A 350 -1.27 9.21 14.21
CA VAL A 350 -0.63 7.88 14.19
C VAL A 350 -1.51 6.75 13.68
N GLY A 351 -2.79 7.01 13.48
CA GLY A 351 -3.82 6.03 13.18
C GLY A 351 -4.85 5.92 14.31
N ASN A 352 -6.02 5.39 13.98
CA ASN A 352 -7.12 5.20 14.93
C ASN A 352 -7.86 3.90 14.62
N PHE A 353 -8.54 3.36 15.61
CA PHE A 353 -9.32 2.15 15.47
C PHE A 353 -10.59 2.26 16.32
N ASP A 354 -11.74 1.85 15.76
CA ASP A 354 -13.03 1.69 16.43
C ASP A 354 -13.59 2.98 17.06
N ARG A 355 -13.43 4.12 16.41
CA ARG A 355 -14.06 5.39 16.83
C ARG A 355 -15.53 5.46 16.46
N TYR A 356 -15.93 4.76 15.42
CA TYR A 356 -17.29 4.55 14.95
C TYR A 356 -17.39 3.24 14.15
N ARG A 357 -18.60 2.80 13.89
CA ARG A 357 -18.84 1.50 13.26
C ARG A 357 -19.76 1.63 12.06
N SER A 358 -19.72 0.65 11.16
CA SER A 358 -20.66 0.53 10.05
C SER A 358 -22.09 0.36 10.56
N ARG A 359 -23.05 0.95 9.86
CA ARG A 359 -24.46 1.00 10.26
C ARG A 359 -25.11 -0.38 10.26
N VAL A 360 -24.87 -1.17 9.20
CA VAL A 360 -25.57 -2.45 8.99
C VAL A 360 -24.91 -3.60 9.77
N HIS A 361 -23.59 -3.69 9.75
CA HIS A 361 -22.87 -4.84 10.34
C HIS A 361 -22.18 -4.53 11.66
N ASN A 362 -22.25 -3.28 12.13
CA ASN A 362 -21.58 -2.86 13.36
C ASN A 362 -20.08 -3.21 13.41
N LEU A 363 -19.41 -3.16 12.24
CA LEU A 363 -17.97 -3.41 12.13
C LEU A 363 -17.16 -2.14 12.36
N PRO A 364 -16.01 -2.24 13.03
CA PRO A 364 -15.22 -1.08 13.43
C PRO A 364 -14.56 -0.38 12.23
N GLU A 365 -14.47 0.91 12.33
CA GLU A 365 -13.66 1.76 11.46
C GLU A 365 -12.16 1.60 11.75
N TYR A 366 -11.32 1.81 10.73
CA TYR A 366 -9.88 1.95 10.88
C TYR A 366 -9.37 3.19 10.14
N SER A 367 -8.78 4.13 10.89
CA SER A 367 -8.18 5.38 10.38
C SER A 367 -9.08 6.20 9.45
N GLY A 368 -10.38 6.14 9.68
CA GLY A 368 -11.38 6.89 8.94
C GLY A 368 -12.04 6.12 7.81
N GLU A 369 -11.72 4.85 7.60
CA GLU A 369 -12.33 3.97 6.61
C GLU A 369 -13.15 2.86 7.26
N LEU A 370 -14.28 2.52 6.67
CA LEU A 370 -15.08 1.35 7.00
C LEU A 370 -14.65 0.15 6.15
N PRO A 371 -14.87 -1.08 6.64
CA PRO A 371 -14.56 -2.28 5.86
C PRO A 371 -15.30 -2.31 4.52
N VAL A 372 -14.59 -2.44 3.40
CA VAL A 372 -15.19 -2.43 2.06
C VAL A 372 -16.23 -3.54 1.84
N ALA A 373 -16.09 -4.64 2.57
CA ALA A 373 -17.06 -5.73 2.55
C ALA A 373 -18.47 -5.32 2.99
N THR A 374 -18.61 -4.19 3.73
CA THR A 374 -19.91 -3.67 4.17
C THR A 374 -20.57 -2.73 3.14
N LEU A 375 -19.82 -2.20 2.17
CA LEU A 375 -20.28 -1.14 1.27
C LEU A 375 -21.58 -1.49 0.54
N ALA A 376 -21.69 -2.69 -0.03
CA ALA A 376 -22.89 -3.09 -0.72
C ALA A 376 -24.12 -3.14 0.20
N ASP A 377 -23.97 -3.58 1.45
CA ASP A 377 -25.05 -3.63 2.42
C ASP A 377 -25.46 -2.23 2.91
N GLU A 378 -24.50 -1.31 3.08
CA GLU A 378 -24.76 0.07 3.43
C GLU A 378 -25.58 0.82 2.35
N ILE A 379 -25.44 0.40 1.07
CA ILE A 379 -26.25 0.91 -0.05
C ILE A 379 -27.62 0.23 -0.09
N LEU A 380 -27.69 -1.10 0.06
CA LEU A 380 -28.91 -1.87 -0.16
C LEU A 380 -29.90 -1.82 1.00
N THR A 381 -29.39 -1.73 2.25
CA THR A 381 -30.26 -1.76 3.44
C THR A 381 -30.88 -0.40 3.69
N GLU A 382 -32.20 -0.32 3.65
CA GLU A 382 -32.95 0.89 3.91
C GLU A 382 -32.78 1.39 5.35
N GLY A 383 -33.01 2.66 5.56
CA GLY A 383 -32.99 3.31 6.86
C GLY A 383 -32.14 4.57 6.93
N ASP A 384 -32.13 5.24 8.08
CA ASP A 384 -31.34 6.44 8.31
C ASP A 384 -29.85 6.19 8.08
N GLY A 385 -29.19 7.11 7.36
CA GLY A 385 -27.80 6.99 6.97
C GLY A 385 -27.51 6.02 5.82
N GLN A 386 -28.54 5.50 5.11
CA GLN A 386 -28.36 4.70 3.90
C GLN A 386 -27.57 5.49 2.84
N ILE A 387 -26.59 4.83 2.20
CA ILE A 387 -25.86 5.44 1.10
C ILE A 387 -26.77 5.61 -0.12
N LYS A 388 -26.83 6.84 -0.62
CA LYS A 388 -27.61 7.23 -1.81
C LYS A 388 -26.74 7.72 -2.96
N MET A 389 -25.54 8.20 -2.64
CA MET A 389 -24.55 8.64 -3.63
C MET A 389 -23.22 7.96 -3.41
N PHE A 390 -22.55 7.62 -4.51
CA PHE A 390 -21.24 6.98 -4.48
C PHE A 390 -20.25 7.71 -5.40
N ILE A 391 -19.08 8.02 -4.87
CA ILE A 391 -17.97 8.61 -5.63
C ILE A 391 -16.81 7.62 -5.63
N CYS A 392 -16.52 7.02 -6.80
CA CYS A 392 -15.45 6.07 -6.99
C CYS A 392 -14.26 6.75 -7.69
N THR A 393 -13.09 6.74 -7.07
CA THR A 393 -11.87 7.34 -7.65
C THR A 393 -10.86 6.24 -7.99
N ALA A 394 -10.55 6.10 -9.27
CA ALA A 394 -9.56 5.16 -9.80
C ALA A 394 -9.72 3.74 -9.22
N GLY A 395 -10.94 3.22 -9.22
CA GLY A 395 -11.26 1.95 -8.59
C GLY A 395 -12.32 1.14 -9.33
N ASN A 396 -12.19 -0.19 -9.25
CA ASN A 396 -13.17 -1.12 -9.81
C ASN A 396 -13.66 -2.11 -8.74
N PRO A 397 -14.42 -1.63 -7.70
CA PRO A 397 -14.85 -2.47 -6.58
C PRO A 397 -15.77 -3.63 -7.01
N VAL A 398 -16.43 -3.58 -8.16
CA VAL A 398 -17.17 -4.74 -8.70
C VAL A 398 -16.25 -5.94 -8.90
N LEU A 399 -15.00 -5.73 -9.34
CA LEU A 399 -14.01 -6.78 -9.52
C LEU A 399 -13.07 -6.96 -8.33
N SER A 400 -12.78 -5.89 -7.58
CA SER A 400 -11.71 -5.89 -6.58
C SER A 400 -12.19 -5.93 -5.11
N ALA A 401 -13.50 -5.79 -4.86
CA ALA A 401 -14.09 -5.93 -3.53
C ALA A 401 -14.83 -7.29 -3.39
N PRO A 402 -15.04 -7.76 -2.15
CA PRO A 402 -15.80 -8.99 -1.91
C PRO A 402 -17.21 -8.92 -2.47
N ASN A 403 -17.67 -10.03 -3.10
CA ASN A 403 -19.03 -10.21 -3.62
C ASN A 403 -19.43 -9.18 -4.70
N GLY A 404 -18.71 -9.20 -5.85
CA GLY A 404 -18.95 -8.29 -6.96
C GLY A 404 -20.39 -8.27 -7.47
N LYS A 405 -21.07 -9.43 -7.54
CA LYS A 405 -22.50 -9.50 -7.95
C LYS A 405 -23.44 -8.72 -7.00
N LYS A 406 -23.13 -8.72 -5.71
CA LYS A 406 -23.89 -7.91 -4.74
C LYS A 406 -23.56 -6.43 -4.90
N MET A 407 -22.30 -6.11 -5.20
CA MET A 407 -21.87 -4.75 -5.48
C MET A 407 -22.59 -4.20 -6.72
N GLU A 408 -22.69 -4.94 -7.81
CA GLU A 408 -23.45 -4.53 -9.01
C GLU A 408 -24.89 -4.14 -8.65
N LYS A 409 -25.60 -5.03 -7.93
CA LYS A 409 -26.98 -4.76 -7.46
C LYS A 409 -27.08 -3.51 -6.58
N ALA A 410 -26.05 -3.26 -5.77
CA ALA A 410 -26.00 -2.07 -4.92
C ALA A 410 -25.82 -0.80 -5.76
N LEU A 411 -24.91 -0.81 -6.73
CA LEU A 411 -24.66 0.35 -7.59
C LEU A 411 -25.90 0.73 -8.43
N GLU A 412 -26.73 -0.25 -8.85
CA GLU A 412 -28.00 0.00 -9.53
C GLU A 412 -29.05 0.73 -8.68
N LYS A 413 -28.94 0.68 -7.36
CA LYS A 413 -29.88 1.29 -6.40
C LYS A 413 -29.50 2.69 -5.94
N LEU A 414 -28.35 3.20 -6.37
CA LEU A 414 -27.92 4.55 -6.03
C LEU A 414 -28.78 5.62 -6.73
N ASP A 415 -29.07 6.71 -6.02
CA ASP A 415 -29.70 7.88 -6.60
C ASP A 415 -28.75 8.60 -7.58
N PHE A 416 -27.44 8.60 -7.27
CA PHE A 416 -26.40 9.18 -8.12
C PHE A 416 -25.01 8.55 -7.90
N MET A 417 -24.27 8.37 -8.98
CA MET A 417 -22.90 7.86 -8.92
C MET A 417 -21.96 8.66 -9.82
N VAL A 418 -20.78 8.98 -9.28
CA VAL A 418 -19.66 9.60 -10.02
C VAL A 418 -18.48 8.65 -10.04
N SER A 419 -17.87 8.47 -11.20
CA SER A 419 -16.59 7.78 -11.33
C SER A 419 -15.51 8.76 -11.80
N ILE A 420 -14.38 8.81 -11.11
CA ILE A 420 -13.18 9.49 -11.57
C ILE A 420 -12.25 8.39 -12.08
N ASP A 421 -12.30 8.13 -13.38
CA ASP A 421 -11.65 6.96 -14.01
C ASP A 421 -11.35 7.25 -15.49
N ILE A 422 -10.39 6.55 -16.04
CA ILE A 422 -9.97 6.71 -17.44
C ILE A 422 -10.67 5.75 -18.41
N TYR A 423 -11.49 4.83 -17.88
CA TYR A 423 -12.22 3.84 -18.66
C TYR A 423 -13.68 3.67 -18.25
N LEU A 424 -14.48 3.22 -19.19
CA LEU A 424 -15.76 2.62 -18.92
C LEU A 424 -15.53 1.14 -18.55
N ASN A 425 -15.65 0.80 -17.28
CA ASN A 425 -15.36 -0.51 -16.72
C ASN A 425 -16.58 -1.09 -15.96
N GLU A 426 -16.42 -2.26 -15.32
CA GLU A 426 -17.50 -2.97 -14.64
C GLU A 426 -18.14 -2.15 -13.51
N THR A 427 -17.43 -1.22 -12.92
CA THR A 427 -17.95 -0.31 -11.90
C THR A 427 -18.45 1.00 -12.50
N SER A 428 -17.64 1.66 -13.34
CA SER A 428 -17.95 2.98 -13.88
C SER A 428 -19.15 2.98 -14.82
N LYS A 429 -19.51 1.83 -15.43
CA LYS A 429 -20.75 1.67 -16.23
C LYS A 429 -22.04 2.02 -15.48
N TYR A 430 -22.02 1.99 -14.13
CA TYR A 430 -23.16 2.37 -13.28
C TYR A 430 -23.18 3.87 -12.96
N ALA A 431 -22.11 4.60 -13.25
CA ALA A 431 -22.02 6.02 -12.96
C ALA A 431 -23.02 6.84 -13.79
N ASN A 432 -23.48 7.96 -13.23
CA ASN A 432 -24.22 8.98 -13.95
C ASN A 432 -23.26 9.92 -14.70
N ILE A 433 -22.09 10.18 -14.11
CA ILE A 433 -21.02 11.00 -14.71
C ILE A 433 -19.68 10.29 -14.51
N ILE A 434 -18.85 10.28 -15.57
CA ILE A 434 -17.45 9.89 -15.49
C ILE A 434 -16.58 11.11 -15.76
N LEU A 435 -15.62 11.37 -14.86
CA LEU A 435 -14.65 12.44 -14.93
C LEU A 435 -13.26 11.83 -15.25
N PRO A 436 -12.82 11.82 -16.51
CA PRO A 436 -11.58 11.17 -16.89
C PRO A 436 -10.35 11.98 -16.49
N THR A 437 -9.33 11.27 -16.02
CA THR A 437 -8.05 11.86 -15.65
C THR A 437 -6.99 11.64 -16.73
N THR A 438 -5.85 12.33 -16.59
CA THR A 438 -4.68 12.07 -17.42
C THR A 438 -4.07 10.71 -17.10
N ASN A 439 -3.31 10.18 -18.06
CA ASN A 439 -2.53 8.94 -17.91
C ASN A 439 -1.25 9.17 -17.08
N GLY A 440 -0.67 8.13 -16.54
CA GLY A 440 0.57 8.19 -15.78
C GLY A 440 1.76 8.80 -16.53
N LEU A 441 1.85 8.71 -17.87
CA LEU A 441 2.90 9.35 -18.67
C LEU A 441 2.68 10.86 -18.85
N GLU A 442 1.48 11.34 -18.59
CA GLU A 442 1.07 12.75 -18.67
C GLU A 442 1.10 13.46 -17.30
N THR A 443 1.53 12.79 -16.22
CA THR A 443 1.53 13.35 -14.86
C THR A 443 2.91 13.36 -14.23
N LEU A 444 3.17 14.43 -13.45
CA LEU A 444 4.27 14.45 -12.47
C LEU A 444 4.01 13.40 -11.40
N HIS A 445 5.04 12.65 -11.01
CA HIS A 445 4.92 11.68 -9.94
C HIS A 445 6.14 11.66 -9.02
N TYR A 446 5.89 11.62 -7.73
CA TYR A 446 6.81 11.26 -6.66
C TYR A 446 6.08 10.28 -5.74
N ASP A 447 6.68 9.14 -5.48
CA ASP A 447 6.04 8.14 -4.64
C ASP A 447 6.14 8.52 -3.16
N LEU A 448 5.01 8.92 -2.55
CA LEU A 448 4.95 9.30 -1.14
C LEU A 448 4.80 8.09 -0.21
N VAL A 449 4.18 7.00 -0.69
CA VAL A 449 3.83 5.85 0.14
C VAL A 449 4.90 4.77 0.08
N PHE A 450 5.31 4.36 -1.11
CA PHE A 450 6.15 3.17 -1.25
C PHE A 450 7.61 3.39 -0.91
N HIS A 451 8.09 4.64 -0.88
CA HIS A 451 9.36 4.96 -0.23
C HIS A 451 9.35 4.62 1.28
N GLN A 452 8.16 4.64 1.94
CA GLN A 452 8.03 4.20 3.34
C GLN A 452 8.21 2.69 3.51
N LEU A 453 8.16 1.92 2.43
CA LEU A 453 8.16 0.45 2.43
C LEU A 453 9.35 -0.13 1.63
N ALA A 454 10.28 0.73 1.17
CA ALA A 454 11.36 0.34 0.29
C ALA A 454 12.55 -0.28 1.04
N ILE A 455 13.17 -1.31 0.45
CA ILE A 455 14.37 -1.98 0.99
C ILE A 455 15.64 -1.09 0.97
N ARG A 456 15.53 0.09 0.37
CA ARG A 456 16.60 1.09 0.29
C ARG A 456 16.00 2.49 0.29
N ASN A 457 16.62 3.42 0.99
CA ASN A 457 16.18 4.80 0.96
C ASN A 457 16.64 5.46 -0.35
N THR A 458 15.69 6.01 -1.09
CA THR A 458 15.94 6.71 -2.36
C THR A 458 15.00 7.91 -2.49
N ALA A 459 15.28 8.79 -3.44
CA ALA A 459 14.37 9.86 -3.85
C ALA A 459 14.38 9.99 -5.36
N LYS A 460 13.22 9.90 -6.02
CA LYS A 460 13.08 10.01 -7.47
C LYS A 460 11.81 10.78 -7.83
N LEU A 461 11.94 11.77 -8.69
CA LEU A 461 10.84 12.48 -9.29
C LEU A 461 10.69 12.03 -10.74
N SER A 462 9.47 11.77 -11.15
CA SER A 462 9.11 11.50 -12.55
C SER A 462 8.45 12.74 -13.13
N GLU A 463 9.11 13.37 -14.09
CA GLU A 463 8.54 14.49 -14.82
C GLU A 463 7.45 14.01 -15.80
N ILE A 464 6.66 14.94 -16.30
CA ILE A 464 5.69 14.71 -17.36
C ILE A 464 6.47 14.33 -18.63
N LEU A 465 6.11 13.20 -19.25
CA LEU A 465 6.69 12.80 -20.53
C LEU A 465 5.94 13.45 -21.69
N PHE A 466 4.63 13.41 -21.66
CA PHE A 466 3.76 13.99 -22.68
C PHE A 466 2.81 15.01 -22.05
N GLU A 467 2.78 16.20 -22.62
CA GLU A 467 1.79 17.20 -22.21
C GLU A 467 0.37 16.69 -22.53
N LYS A 468 -0.51 16.85 -21.55
CA LYS A 468 -1.93 16.55 -21.73
C LYS A 468 -2.58 17.43 -22.79
N ASP A 469 -3.66 16.97 -23.37
CA ASP A 469 -4.47 17.80 -24.25
C ASP A 469 -5.16 18.92 -23.42
N GLU A 470 -5.49 20.06 -24.06
CA GLU A 470 -6.05 21.24 -23.36
C GLU A 470 -7.31 20.94 -22.57
N ASN A 471 -8.16 20.09 -23.11
CA ASN A 471 -9.43 19.70 -22.50
C ASN A 471 -9.31 18.62 -21.41
N GLN A 472 -8.11 18.06 -21.19
CA GLN A 472 -7.92 17.06 -20.14
C GLN A 472 -7.57 17.72 -18.79
N LYS A 473 -7.91 17.05 -17.72
CA LYS A 473 -7.56 17.45 -16.35
C LYS A 473 -6.77 16.34 -15.64
N HIS A 474 -5.80 16.75 -14.84
CA HIS A 474 -5.15 15.84 -13.89
C HIS A 474 -6.07 15.51 -12.71
N ASP A 475 -5.87 14.37 -12.09
CA ASP A 475 -6.59 13.96 -10.87
C ASP A 475 -6.68 15.10 -9.85
N TRP A 476 -5.54 15.73 -9.54
CA TRP A 476 -5.49 16.79 -8.55
C TRP A 476 -6.31 18.04 -8.93
N GLN A 477 -6.43 18.34 -10.22
CA GLN A 477 -7.25 19.45 -10.70
C GLN A 477 -8.73 19.16 -10.48
N ILE A 478 -9.17 17.93 -10.77
CA ILE A 478 -10.55 17.50 -10.54
C ILE A 478 -10.87 17.54 -9.04
N LEU A 479 -10.02 16.96 -8.20
CA LEU A 479 -10.24 16.93 -6.74
C LEU A 479 -10.20 18.32 -6.11
N ASN A 480 -9.33 19.22 -6.60
CA ASN A 480 -9.25 20.59 -6.13
C ASN A 480 -10.49 21.41 -6.51
N GLU A 481 -10.95 21.29 -7.75
CA GLU A 481 -12.17 21.94 -8.24
C GLU A 481 -13.40 21.49 -7.45
N LEU A 482 -13.61 20.20 -7.26
CA LEU A 482 -14.70 19.68 -6.45
C LEU A 482 -14.60 20.16 -4.99
N THR A 483 -13.38 20.23 -4.43
CA THR A 483 -13.18 20.77 -3.07
C THR A 483 -13.54 22.24 -2.99
N GLU A 484 -13.13 23.05 -3.98
CA GLU A 484 -13.47 24.47 -4.05
C GLU A 484 -14.99 24.68 -4.11
N ARG A 485 -15.69 23.96 -4.97
CA ARG A 485 -17.16 24.04 -5.13
C ARG A 485 -17.94 23.67 -3.87
N ILE A 486 -17.44 22.67 -3.13
CA ILE A 486 -18.09 22.23 -1.89
C ILE A 486 -17.80 23.19 -0.72
N THR A 487 -16.58 23.76 -0.66
CA THR A 487 -16.12 24.50 0.53
C THR A 487 -15.95 26.01 0.30
N GLY A 488 -15.95 26.48 -0.93
CA GLY A 488 -15.57 27.84 -1.32
C GLY A 488 -14.07 28.11 -1.22
N LYS A 489 -13.22 27.08 -1.02
CA LYS A 489 -11.77 27.23 -0.80
C LYS A 489 -10.98 26.40 -1.80
N LYS A 490 -10.17 27.08 -2.61
CA LYS A 490 -9.24 26.47 -3.55
C LYS A 490 -7.85 26.37 -2.95
N ASN A 491 -7.15 25.25 -3.17
CA ASN A 491 -5.72 25.17 -2.89
C ASN A 491 -4.94 25.79 -4.09
N PRO A 492 -4.19 26.89 -3.90
CA PRO A 492 -3.45 27.53 -4.99
C PRO A 492 -2.13 26.84 -5.35
N LEU A 493 -1.66 25.91 -4.51
CA LEU A 493 -0.38 25.24 -4.72
C LEU A 493 -0.53 24.13 -5.75
N THR A 494 0.48 23.91 -6.58
CA THR A 494 0.58 22.72 -7.42
C THR A 494 1.19 21.54 -6.66
N PRO A 495 1.05 20.28 -7.13
CA PRO A 495 1.73 19.14 -6.53
C PRO A 495 3.25 19.34 -6.42
N GLU A 496 3.88 19.95 -7.42
CA GLU A 496 5.30 20.26 -7.42
C GLU A 496 5.69 21.23 -6.28
N MET A 497 4.93 22.31 -6.11
CA MET A 497 5.14 23.28 -5.02
C MET A 497 4.93 22.64 -3.64
N MET A 498 3.94 21.76 -3.51
CA MET A 498 3.70 21.03 -2.27
C MET A 498 4.85 20.08 -1.95
N LEU A 499 5.36 19.32 -2.93
CA LEU A 499 6.52 18.45 -2.77
C LEU A 499 7.75 19.23 -2.34
N ASP A 500 8.03 20.38 -3.00
CA ASP A 500 9.20 21.20 -2.67
C ASP A 500 9.11 21.72 -1.23
N ASN A 501 7.92 22.10 -0.77
CA ASN A 501 7.69 22.43 0.63
C ASN A 501 7.92 21.25 1.57
N MET A 502 7.52 20.02 1.19
CA MET A 502 7.75 18.83 2.02
C MET A 502 9.23 18.48 2.10
N PHE A 503 10.02 18.65 1.04
CA PHE A 503 11.48 18.42 1.08
C PHE A 503 12.22 19.33 2.06
N LYS A 504 11.71 20.52 2.38
CA LYS A 504 12.28 21.41 3.41
C LYS A 504 12.33 20.73 4.80
N PHE A 505 11.47 19.76 5.05
CA PHE A 505 11.41 18.97 6.28
C PHE A 505 12.19 17.65 6.19
N SER A 506 12.85 17.36 5.06
CA SER A 506 13.67 16.17 4.92
C SER A 506 14.76 16.08 5.99
N SER A 507 14.96 14.88 6.54
CA SER A 507 16.05 14.60 7.45
C SER A 507 17.42 14.50 6.78
N TYR A 508 17.47 14.45 5.45
CA TYR A 508 18.70 14.40 4.65
C TYR A 508 19.22 15.80 4.29
N LYS A 509 19.53 16.59 5.32
CA LYS A 509 19.97 17.99 5.14
C LYS A 509 21.20 18.13 4.23
N ALA A 510 22.20 17.25 4.40
CA ALA A 510 23.40 17.23 3.56
C ALA A 510 23.13 16.95 2.06
N ALA A 511 22.05 16.23 1.77
CA ALA A 511 21.65 15.96 0.39
C ALA A 511 20.97 17.17 -0.27
N ASN A 512 20.54 18.18 0.49
CA ASN A 512 19.88 19.39 0.00
C ASN A 512 18.77 19.08 -1.03
N LEU A 513 17.86 18.19 -0.66
CA LEU A 513 16.82 17.69 -1.56
C LEU A 513 15.80 18.78 -1.89
N SER A 514 15.46 18.88 -3.15
CA SER A 514 14.43 19.77 -3.69
C SER A 514 13.89 19.17 -4.98
N VAL A 515 12.75 19.65 -5.44
CA VAL A 515 12.20 19.27 -6.75
C VAL A 515 13.21 19.56 -7.86
N LYS A 516 13.86 20.73 -7.85
CA LYS A 516 14.91 21.07 -8.82
C LYS A 516 16.02 20.03 -8.85
N LYS A 517 16.56 19.67 -7.67
CA LYS A 517 17.65 18.68 -7.58
C LYS A 517 17.24 17.31 -8.10
N LEU A 518 16.00 16.90 -7.88
CA LEU A 518 15.51 15.62 -8.41
C LEU A 518 15.34 15.65 -9.93
N LYS A 519 14.93 16.78 -10.52
CA LYS A 519 14.89 16.96 -11.98
C LYS A 519 16.29 16.87 -12.62
N GLU A 520 17.31 17.37 -11.94
CA GLU A 520 18.71 17.24 -12.35
C GLU A 520 19.27 15.79 -12.19
N ASN A 521 18.55 14.92 -11.45
CA ASN A 521 18.91 13.52 -11.22
C ASN A 521 17.76 12.58 -11.60
N PRO A 522 17.42 12.47 -12.88
CA PRO A 522 16.20 11.79 -13.32
C PRO A 522 16.18 10.27 -13.04
N SER A 523 17.33 9.63 -12.90
CA SER A 523 17.42 8.24 -12.45
C SER A 523 17.19 8.06 -10.94
N GLY A 524 17.11 9.16 -10.18
CA GLY A 524 16.93 9.17 -8.74
C GLY A 524 18.23 9.35 -7.95
N ILE A 525 18.08 9.67 -6.66
CA ILE A 525 19.17 9.87 -5.71
C ILE A 525 19.19 8.73 -4.72
N ASP A 526 20.34 8.10 -4.54
CA ASP A 526 20.57 7.09 -3.52
C ASP A 526 20.80 7.75 -2.15
N LEU A 527 19.96 7.44 -1.18
CA LEU A 527 20.07 7.92 0.20
C LEU A 527 20.60 6.85 1.17
N GLY A 528 20.94 5.67 0.62
CA GLY A 528 21.63 4.61 1.33
C GLY A 528 20.74 3.46 1.83
N ALA A 529 21.41 2.43 2.30
CA ALA A 529 20.76 1.25 2.88
C ALA A 529 20.04 1.60 4.20
N LEU A 530 19.07 0.77 4.58
CA LEU A 530 18.36 0.92 5.85
C LEU A 530 19.34 0.85 7.04
N GLN A 531 19.08 1.67 8.06
CA GLN A 531 19.87 1.76 9.29
C GLN A 531 18.95 1.60 10.49
N PRO A 532 19.42 1.06 11.63
CA PRO A 532 18.65 0.98 12.86
C PRO A 532 18.11 2.34 13.29
N LEU A 533 16.82 2.42 13.61
CA LEU A 533 16.20 3.68 13.99
C LEU A 533 14.91 3.55 14.84
N LEU A 534 14.42 2.33 15.11
CA LEU A 534 13.15 2.11 15.81
C LEU A 534 13.10 2.79 17.16
N THR A 535 14.14 2.68 17.98
CA THR A 535 14.19 3.26 19.34
C THR A 535 13.98 4.78 19.37
N LYS A 536 14.25 5.47 18.25
CA LYS A 536 14.00 6.91 18.05
C LYS A 536 12.61 7.19 17.43
N ARG A 537 11.84 6.15 17.12
CA ARG A 537 10.56 6.23 16.39
C ARG A 537 9.42 5.45 17.04
N ILE A 538 9.53 5.11 18.30
CA ILE A 538 8.43 4.54 19.06
C ILE A 538 7.45 5.67 19.38
N PHE A 539 6.20 5.54 18.92
CA PHE A 539 5.14 6.54 19.09
C PHE A 539 4.12 6.15 20.17
N THR A 540 4.27 5.00 20.83
CA THR A 540 3.49 4.66 22.02
C THR A 540 3.68 5.71 23.13
N GLN A 541 2.69 5.88 23.98
CA GLN A 541 2.70 6.92 25.01
C GLN A 541 3.86 6.75 26.00
N ASP A 542 4.16 5.51 26.38
CA ASP A 542 5.23 5.14 27.32
C ASP A 542 6.59 4.89 26.63
N LYS A 543 6.66 5.09 25.30
CA LYS A 543 7.85 4.80 24.48
C LYS A 543 8.32 3.35 24.58
N LYS A 544 7.39 2.42 24.84
CA LYS A 544 7.64 0.98 24.85
C LYS A 544 7.04 0.31 23.61
N ILE A 545 7.59 -0.84 23.26
CA ILE A 545 7.07 -1.74 22.24
C ILE A 545 6.17 -2.74 22.95
N ASN A 546 4.89 -2.74 22.63
CA ASN A 546 3.94 -3.70 23.20
C ASN A 546 4.03 -5.01 22.44
N ILE A 547 4.37 -6.12 23.10
CA ILE A 547 4.49 -7.44 22.51
C ILE A 547 3.55 -8.45 23.20
#